data_1ed357619b825cca602ca0dc5a3049d8
#
_entry.id   1ed357619b825cca602ca0dc5a3049d8
#
_cell.length_a   1.000
_cell.length_b   1.000
_cell.length_c   1.000
_cell.angle_alpha   90.00
_cell.angle_beta   90.00
_cell.angle_gamma   90.00
#
_symmetry.space_group_name_H-M   'P 1'
#
loop_
_entity.id
_entity.type
_entity.pdbx_description
1 polymer ?
#
loop_
_entity_poly.entity_id
_entity_poly.type
_entity_poly.pdbx_seq_one_letter_code
_entity_poly.pdbx_strand_id
1 'polypeptide(L)'
;MNLRPFKIDIPEREIFELKQRLSATRLPEKETVDDWSQGVPRAYLAELCSYWVDDYDWYETQGRLNRINQGLFRIEGIDIHYVEVRSNCDGAKPLLLTHGWPGSFLEFEKIIGPLTNPLEYGLDSKIACHVICPTLPGFGFSGKPIGVGWNVDRIA
;
A
#
# COMPACT_ATOMS: atom_id res chain seq x y z
N MET A 1 -16.26 -14.97 11.77
CA MET A 1 -15.17 -14.05 11.37
C MET A 1 -15.54 -12.66 11.84
N ASN A 2 -14.70 -12.00 12.62
CA ASN A 2 -15.04 -10.67 13.16
C ASN A 2 -14.40 -9.61 12.23
N LEU A 3 -15.17 -9.14 11.25
CA LEU A 3 -14.79 -8.06 10.34
C LEU A 3 -15.05 -6.73 11.03
N ARG A 4 -14.06 -5.84 11.06
CA ARG A 4 -14.16 -4.51 11.65
C ARG A 4 -13.80 -3.45 10.61
N PRO A 5 -14.55 -2.34 10.50
CA PRO A 5 -14.16 -1.21 9.67
C PRO A 5 -12.78 -0.69 10.09
N PHE A 6 -12.02 -0.21 9.11
CA PHE A 6 -10.72 0.42 9.33
C PHE A 6 -10.65 1.74 8.57
N LYS A 7 -9.98 2.71 9.17
CA LYS A 7 -9.58 3.97 8.52
C LYS A 7 -8.12 4.24 8.87
N ILE A 8 -7.38 4.71 7.90
CA ILE A 8 -6.02 5.20 8.10
C ILE A 8 -6.11 6.52 8.86
N ASP A 9 -5.44 6.60 9.99
CA ASP A 9 -5.37 7.79 10.84
C ASP A 9 -3.98 7.89 11.45
N ILE A 10 -3.05 8.51 10.71
CA ILE A 10 -1.67 8.69 11.15
C ILE A 10 -1.55 9.99 11.93
N PRO A 11 -1.13 9.94 13.19
CA PRO A 11 -0.98 11.13 14.02
C PRO A 11 0.03 12.13 13.41
N GLU A 12 -0.25 13.42 13.54
CA GLU A 12 0.60 14.51 13.04
C GLU A 12 2.04 14.41 13.54
N ARG A 13 2.24 14.02 14.79
CA ARG A 13 3.57 13.82 15.37
C ARG A 13 4.41 12.81 14.58
N GLU A 14 3.81 11.76 14.04
CA GLU A 14 4.54 10.74 13.29
C GLU A 14 4.97 11.25 11.91
N ILE A 15 4.14 12.07 11.28
CA ILE A 15 4.49 12.76 10.04
C ILE A 15 5.60 13.78 10.31
N PHE A 16 5.51 14.52 11.41
CA PHE A 16 6.56 15.46 11.82
C PHE A 16 7.89 14.73 12.09
N GLU A 17 7.87 13.62 12.85
CA GLU A 17 9.07 12.81 13.09
C GLU A 17 9.67 12.24 11.80
N LEU A 18 8.84 11.81 10.85
CA LEU A 18 9.30 11.36 9.53
C LEU A 18 10.02 12.49 8.79
N LYS A 19 9.42 13.68 8.73
CA LYS A 19 10.02 14.84 8.07
C LYS A 19 11.35 15.24 8.71
N GLN A 20 11.47 15.20 10.03
CA GLN A 20 12.74 15.42 10.74
C GLN A 20 13.82 14.41 10.35
N ARG A 21 13.47 13.10 10.28
CA ARG A 21 14.42 12.05 9.86
C ARG A 21 14.85 12.22 8.41
N LEU A 22 13.94 12.56 7.51
CA LEU A 22 14.26 12.83 6.11
C LEU A 22 15.21 14.01 5.99
N SER A 23 14.96 15.12 6.71
CA SER A 23 15.84 16.30 6.72
C SER A 23 17.25 16.00 7.30
N ALA A 24 17.33 15.05 8.22
CA ALA A 24 18.59 14.63 8.84
C ALA A 24 19.25 13.43 8.13
N THR A 25 18.74 13.03 6.96
CA THR A 25 19.25 11.84 6.25
C THR A 25 20.69 12.03 5.81
N ARG A 26 21.54 11.09 6.17
CA ARG A 26 22.94 11.02 5.69
C ARG A 26 22.94 10.17 4.41
N LEU A 27 23.06 10.86 3.30
CA LEU A 27 23.14 10.21 2.00
C LEU A 27 24.50 9.52 1.80
N PRO A 28 24.57 8.44 1.00
CA PRO A 28 25.83 7.77 0.65
C PRO A 28 26.74 8.68 -0.18
N GLU A 29 27.94 8.20 -0.47
CA GLU A 29 28.87 8.86 -1.40
C GLU A 29 28.21 9.00 -2.79
N LYS A 30 28.68 10.00 -3.56
CA LYS A 30 28.22 10.18 -4.93
C LYS A 30 28.69 9.00 -5.79
N GLU A 31 27.82 8.56 -6.69
CA GLU A 31 28.13 7.61 -7.76
C GLU A 31 29.31 8.14 -8.62
N THR A 32 30.05 7.22 -9.23
CA THR A 32 31.22 7.54 -10.07
C THR A 32 30.88 7.67 -11.56
N VAL A 33 29.61 7.51 -11.92
CA VAL A 33 29.08 7.65 -13.28
C VAL A 33 28.04 8.78 -13.31
N ASP A 34 27.79 9.31 -14.51
CA ASP A 34 26.80 10.39 -14.69
C ASP A 34 25.46 9.86 -15.21
N ASP A 35 25.19 8.57 -14.99
CA ASP A 35 23.95 7.89 -15.40
C ASP A 35 23.39 6.99 -14.26
N TRP A 36 22.38 6.17 -14.58
CA TRP A 36 21.72 5.27 -13.63
C TRP A 36 22.33 3.86 -13.58
N SER A 37 23.47 3.61 -14.20
CA SER A 37 24.06 2.28 -14.30
C SER A 37 24.53 1.71 -12.95
N GLN A 38 24.82 2.57 -11.97
CA GLN A 38 25.16 2.20 -10.60
C GLN A 38 23.95 2.23 -9.63
N GLY A 39 22.76 2.46 -10.14
CA GLY A 39 21.55 2.58 -9.33
C GLY A 39 21.01 4.02 -9.27
N VAL A 40 20.26 4.35 -8.20
CA VAL A 40 19.66 5.66 -8.04
C VAL A 40 20.73 6.72 -7.78
N PRO A 41 20.87 7.78 -8.62
CA PRO A 41 21.82 8.84 -8.38
C PRO A 41 21.56 9.56 -7.05
N ARG A 42 22.63 9.89 -6.33
CA ARG A 42 22.54 10.60 -5.04
C ARG A 42 21.77 11.90 -5.13
N ALA A 43 21.95 12.65 -6.22
CA ALA A 43 21.27 13.92 -6.43
C ALA A 43 19.75 13.73 -6.51
N TYR A 44 19.28 12.71 -7.24
CA TYR A 44 17.86 12.36 -7.30
C TYR A 44 17.29 11.96 -5.95
N LEU A 45 18.05 11.18 -5.17
CA LEU A 45 17.60 10.78 -3.83
C LEU A 45 17.51 12.00 -2.88
N ALA A 46 18.44 12.95 -2.99
CA ALA A 46 18.39 14.20 -2.22
C ALA A 46 17.15 15.03 -2.57
N GLU A 47 16.87 15.18 -3.86
CA GLU A 47 15.68 15.88 -4.37
C GLU A 47 14.38 15.20 -3.89
N LEU A 48 14.31 13.88 -3.96
CA LEU A 48 13.17 13.11 -3.47
C LEU A 48 12.93 13.30 -1.96
N CYS A 49 14.01 13.31 -1.15
CA CYS A 49 13.90 13.57 0.28
C CYS A 49 13.39 14.99 0.55
N SER A 50 13.87 16.00 -0.18
CA SER A 50 13.42 17.39 -0.05
C SER A 50 11.93 17.51 -0.42
N TYR A 51 11.53 16.95 -1.58
CA TYR A 51 10.13 16.92 -1.98
C TYR A 51 9.22 16.29 -0.91
N TRP A 52 9.68 15.20 -0.30
CA TRP A 52 8.89 14.50 0.73
C TRP A 52 8.75 15.33 2.02
N VAL A 53 9.77 16.12 2.36
CA VAL A 53 9.74 17.03 3.52
C VAL A 53 8.85 18.25 3.26
N ASP A 54 9.02 18.89 2.10
CA ASP A 54 8.51 20.23 1.85
C ASP A 54 7.15 20.23 1.15
N ASP A 55 6.96 19.38 0.13
CA ASP A 55 5.85 19.45 -0.81
C ASP A 55 4.83 18.30 -0.65
N TYR A 56 5.27 17.12 -0.19
CA TYR A 56 4.36 15.97 -0.11
C TYR A 56 3.38 16.09 1.05
N ASP A 57 2.07 16.11 0.71
CA ASP A 57 0.98 16.09 1.69
C ASP A 57 0.48 14.65 1.92
N TRP A 58 0.86 14.10 3.09
CA TRP A 58 0.37 12.79 3.53
C TRP A 58 -1.14 12.79 3.72
N TYR A 59 -1.74 13.87 4.23
CA TYR A 59 -3.17 13.88 4.57
C TYR A 59 -4.07 13.88 3.34
N GLU A 60 -3.61 14.45 2.23
CA GLU A 60 -4.28 14.30 0.95
C GLU A 60 -4.29 12.82 0.52
N THR A 61 -3.13 12.15 0.60
CA THR A 61 -3.01 10.72 0.31
C THR A 61 -3.87 9.88 1.25
N GLN A 62 -3.80 10.11 2.56
CA GLN A 62 -4.63 9.43 3.56
C GLN A 62 -6.13 9.61 3.27
N GLY A 63 -6.56 10.82 2.96
CA GLY A 63 -7.95 11.13 2.59
C GLY A 63 -8.39 10.38 1.33
N ARG A 64 -7.53 10.30 0.32
CA ARG A 64 -7.78 9.54 -0.92
C ARG A 64 -7.91 8.04 -0.65
N LEU A 65 -7.01 7.47 0.11
CA LEU A 65 -7.04 6.05 0.47
C LEU A 65 -8.25 5.70 1.34
N ASN A 66 -8.65 6.58 2.24
CA ASN A 66 -9.82 6.38 3.09
C ASN A 66 -11.17 6.41 2.36
N ARG A 67 -11.19 6.76 1.07
CA ARG A 67 -12.39 6.61 0.22
C ARG A 67 -12.62 5.16 -0.24
N ILE A 68 -11.61 4.33 -0.17
CA ILE A 68 -11.72 2.90 -0.49
C ILE A 68 -12.21 2.17 0.76
N ASN A 69 -13.12 1.21 0.60
CA ASN A 69 -13.58 0.39 1.72
C ASN A 69 -12.43 -0.47 2.27
N GLN A 70 -12.17 -0.35 3.56
CA GLN A 70 -11.07 -1.01 4.26
C GLN A 70 -11.57 -1.64 5.55
N GLY A 71 -10.95 -2.73 5.93
CA GLY A 71 -11.31 -3.43 7.15
C GLY A 71 -10.14 -4.19 7.77
N LEU A 72 -10.42 -4.69 8.96
CA LEU A 72 -9.55 -5.62 9.67
C LEU A 72 -10.30 -6.93 9.92
N PHE A 73 -9.63 -8.04 9.74
CA PHE A 73 -10.08 -9.33 10.25
C PHE A 73 -8.98 -9.96 11.09
N ARG A 74 -9.39 -10.74 12.10
CA ARG A 74 -8.45 -11.36 13.02
C ARG A 74 -8.25 -12.82 12.67
N ILE A 75 -6.99 -13.20 12.44
CA ILE A 75 -6.57 -14.58 12.21
C ILE A 75 -5.31 -14.87 13.03
N GLU A 76 -5.29 -16.01 13.73
CA GLU A 76 -4.15 -16.44 14.57
C GLU A 76 -3.61 -15.34 15.52
N GLY A 77 -4.50 -14.52 16.06
CA GLY A 77 -4.14 -13.45 16.98
C GLY A 77 -3.62 -12.17 16.34
N ILE A 78 -3.50 -12.10 15.01
CA ILE A 78 -3.06 -10.95 14.26
C ILE A 78 -4.26 -10.29 13.56
N ASP A 79 -4.34 -8.98 13.61
CA ASP A 79 -5.28 -8.21 12.82
C ASP A 79 -4.71 -8.01 11.41
N ILE A 80 -5.40 -8.51 10.41
CA ILE A 80 -5.03 -8.38 9.01
C ILE A 80 -5.88 -7.28 8.38
N HIS A 81 -5.22 -6.28 7.88
CA HIS A 81 -5.84 -5.22 7.08
C HIS A 81 -6.17 -5.73 5.67
N TYR A 82 -7.26 -5.25 5.12
CA TYR A 82 -7.64 -5.52 3.73
C TYR A 82 -8.39 -4.34 3.12
N VAL A 83 -8.28 -4.23 1.81
CA VAL A 83 -9.12 -3.39 0.95
C VAL A 83 -10.12 -4.30 0.25
N GLU A 84 -11.39 -3.89 0.18
CA GLU A 84 -12.44 -4.59 -0.55
C GLU A 84 -13.18 -3.61 -1.47
N VAL A 85 -13.25 -3.96 -2.76
CA VAL A 85 -14.05 -3.21 -3.73
C VAL A 85 -14.93 -4.18 -4.51
N ARG A 86 -16.25 -4.00 -4.37
CA ARG A 86 -17.22 -4.83 -5.07
C ARG A 86 -17.60 -4.22 -6.40
N SER A 87 -17.62 -5.02 -7.42
CA SER A 87 -18.17 -4.66 -8.73
C SER A 87 -19.69 -4.61 -8.69
N ASN A 88 -20.27 -3.69 -9.45
CA ASN A 88 -21.71 -3.64 -9.72
C ASN A 88 -22.09 -4.43 -11.00
N CYS A 89 -21.13 -5.03 -11.70
CA CYS A 89 -21.41 -5.83 -12.88
C CYS A 89 -21.96 -7.21 -12.50
N ASP A 90 -23.01 -7.64 -13.19
CA ASP A 90 -23.57 -8.98 -13.03
C ASP A 90 -22.53 -10.05 -13.39
N GLY A 91 -22.44 -11.09 -12.58
CA GLY A 91 -21.52 -12.20 -12.79
C GLY A 91 -20.06 -11.90 -12.47
N ALA A 92 -19.76 -10.76 -11.81
CA ALA A 92 -18.43 -10.45 -11.31
C ALA A 92 -17.87 -11.57 -10.41
N LYS A 93 -16.62 -11.97 -10.64
CA LYS A 93 -15.97 -13.06 -9.90
C LYS A 93 -15.14 -12.52 -8.74
N PRO A 94 -15.02 -13.25 -7.63
CA PRO A 94 -14.11 -12.86 -6.55
C PRO A 94 -12.65 -12.99 -7.03
N LEU A 95 -11.85 -11.99 -6.73
CA LEU A 95 -10.43 -11.92 -7.05
C LEU A 95 -9.64 -11.46 -5.80
N LEU A 96 -8.70 -12.28 -5.37
CA LEU A 96 -7.75 -11.96 -4.32
C LEU A 96 -6.45 -11.47 -4.95
N LEU A 97 -6.00 -10.26 -4.57
CA LEU A 97 -4.74 -9.69 -5.00
C LEU A 97 -3.80 -9.55 -3.81
N THR A 98 -2.73 -10.32 -3.79
CA THR A 98 -1.75 -10.34 -2.72
C THR A 98 -0.47 -9.66 -3.18
N HIS A 99 -0.06 -8.61 -2.46
CA HIS A 99 1.20 -7.92 -2.73
C HIS A 99 2.42 -8.75 -2.32
N GLY A 100 3.60 -8.38 -2.81
CA GLY A 100 4.87 -9.01 -2.47
C GLY A 100 5.70 -8.18 -1.49
N TRP A 101 6.94 -8.62 -1.23
CA TRP A 101 7.92 -7.84 -0.50
C TRP A 101 8.75 -6.98 -1.48
N PRO A 102 9.01 -5.71 -1.17
CA PRO A 102 8.63 -4.89 -0.01
C PRO A 102 7.35 -4.05 -0.22
N GLY A 103 6.33 -4.63 -0.77
CA GLY A 103 5.15 -3.95 -1.26
C GLY A 103 4.03 -3.66 -0.25
N SER A 104 2.90 -3.22 -0.80
CA SER A 104 1.65 -3.01 -0.09
C SER A 104 0.46 -3.08 -1.05
N PHE A 105 -0.78 -3.01 -0.55
CA PHE A 105 -1.99 -2.94 -1.37
C PHE A 105 -1.99 -1.77 -2.37
N LEU A 106 -1.16 -0.73 -2.17
CA LEU A 106 -1.02 0.39 -3.09
C LEU A 106 -0.54 -0.01 -4.49
N GLU A 107 0.15 -1.15 -4.62
CA GLU A 107 0.55 -1.69 -5.92
C GLU A 107 -0.65 -1.93 -6.84
N PHE A 108 -1.83 -2.17 -6.26
CA PHE A 108 -3.05 -2.48 -6.99
C PHE A 108 -3.95 -1.26 -7.24
N GLU A 109 -3.61 -0.08 -6.71
CA GLU A 109 -4.46 1.11 -6.76
C GLU A 109 -4.96 1.43 -8.18
N LYS A 110 -4.08 1.31 -9.18
CA LYS A 110 -4.41 1.63 -10.57
C LYS A 110 -5.22 0.56 -11.30
N ILE A 111 -5.25 -0.68 -10.79
CA ILE A 111 -5.95 -1.78 -11.46
C ILE A 111 -7.29 -2.13 -10.79
N ILE A 112 -7.52 -1.71 -9.56
CA ILE A 112 -8.78 -1.96 -8.83
C ILE A 112 -9.96 -1.39 -9.62
N GLY A 113 -9.89 -0.12 -10.06
CA GLY A 113 -10.94 0.50 -10.85
C GLY A 113 -11.28 -0.26 -12.13
N PRO A 114 -10.31 -0.50 -13.04
CA PRO A 114 -10.52 -1.29 -14.24
C PRO A 114 -11.10 -2.69 -13.99
N LEU A 115 -10.72 -3.35 -12.90
CA LEU A 115 -11.24 -4.69 -12.56
C LEU A 115 -12.64 -4.66 -11.94
N THR A 116 -12.99 -3.62 -11.20
CA THR A 116 -14.29 -3.57 -10.51
C THR A 116 -15.37 -2.86 -11.33
N ASN A 117 -15.01 -1.87 -12.15
CA ASN A 117 -15.90 -1.10 -13.00
C ASN A 117 -15.37 -1.02 -14.45
N PRO A 118 -15.17 -2.15 -15.14
CA PRO A 118 -14.51 -2.20 -16.43
C PRO A 118 -15.18 -1.30 -17.49
N LEU A 119 -16.48 -1.13 -17.44
CA LEU A 119 -17.22 -0.29 -18.40
C LEU A 119 -16.80 1.19 -18.34
N GLU A 120 -16.44 1.72 -17.16
CA GLU A 120 -15.94 3.09 -16.99
C GLU A 120 -14.57 3.30 -17.66
N TYR A 121 -13.87 2.21 -17.92
CA TYR A 121 -12.56 2.19 -18.57
C TYR A 121 -12.62 1.70 -20.04
N GLY A 122 -13.82 1.56 -20.62
CA GLY A 122 -14.01 1.08 -21.98
C GLY A 122 -13.70 -0.41 -22.17
N LEU A 123 -13.75 -1.20 -21.10
CA LEU A 123 -13.48 -2.63 -21.10
C LEU A 123 -14.78 -3.46 -21.04
N ASP A 124 -14.70 -4.76 -21.38
CA ASP A 124 -15.84 -5.67 -21.34
C ASP A 124 -16.25 -5.99 -19.88
N SER A 125 -17.53 -5.89 -19.57
CA SER A 125 -18.08 -6.23 -18.25
C SER A 125 -17.79 -7.67 -17.82
N LYS A 126 -17.53 -8.58 -18.76
CA LYS A 126 -17.20 -9.99 -18.48
C LYS A 126 -15.91 -10.18 -17.67
N ILE A 127 -15.02 -9.18 -17.68
CA ILE A 127 -13.79 -9.22 -16.87
C ILE A 127 -13.99 -8.74 -15.45
N ALA A 128 -15.21 -8.29 -15.10
CA ALA A 128 -15.49 -7.69 -13.79
C ALA A 128 -15.18 -8.63 -12.63
N CYS A 129 -14.57 -8.08 -11.60
CA CYS A 129 -14.22 -8.80 -10.39
C CYS A 129 -14.66 -8.04 -9.12
N HIS A 130 -15.02 -8.78 -8.09
CA HIS A 130 -15.01 -8.28 -6.71
C HIS A 130 -13.59 -8.43 -6.20
N VAL A 131 -12.90 -7.32 -5.91
CA VAL A 131 -11.48 -7.33 -5.56
C VAL A 131 -11.32 -7.26 -4.05
N ILE A 132 -10.47 -8.14 -3.50
CA ILE A 132 -10.00 -8.11 -2.12
C ILE A 132 -8.47 -8.06 -2.15
N CYS A 133 -7.89 -7.07 -1.47
CA CYS A 133 -6.44 -6.93 -1.35
C CYS A 133 -6.06 -7.00 0.14
N PRO A 134 -5.69 -8.18 0.68
CA PRO A 134 -5.15 -8.27 2.02
C PRO A 134 -3.76 -7.65 2.08
N THR A 135 -3.45 -7.03 3.22
CA THR A 135 -2.09 -6.62 3.55
C THR A 135 -1.41 -7.74 4.32
N LEU A 136 -0.24 -8.18 3.88
CA LEU A 136 0.49 -9.28 4.51
C LEU A 136 0.79 -8.99 6.00
N PRO A 137 0.85 -10.03 6.86
CA PRO A 137 1.25 -9.88 8.26
C PRO A 137 2.59 -9.14 8.39
N GLY A 138 2.62 -8.09 9.22
CA GLY A 138 3.82 -7.26 9.43
C GLY A 138 4.02 -6.14 8.41
N PHE A 139 3.17 -6.03 7.38
CA PHE A 139 3.21 -4.98 6.38
C PHE A 139 2.08 -3.95 6.58
N GLY A 140 2.30 -2.74 6.10
CA GLY A 140 1.31 -1.67 6.06
C GLY A 140 0.54 -1.53 7.36
N PHE A 141 -0.77 -1.73 7.30
CA PHE A 141 -1.70 -1.59 8.44
C PHE A 141 -2.07 -2.93 9.09
N SER A 142 -1.49 -4.04 8.66
CA SER A 142 -1.63 -5.32 9.34
C SER A 142 -0.80 -5.40 10.61
N GLY A 143 -1.29 -6.16 11.59
CA GLY A 143 -0.57 -6.45 12.81
C GLY A 143 0.75 -7.19 12.56
N LYS A 144 1.70 -6.99 13.48
CA LYS A 144 3.02 -7.62 13.40
C LYS A 144 3.00 -8.98 14.11
N PRO A 145 3.53 -10.04 13.48
CA PRO A 145 3.78 -11.30 14.17
C PRO A 145 4.68 -11.10 15.40
N ILE A 146 4.28 -11.66 16.52
CA ILE A 146 5.07 -11.63 17.78
C ILE A 146 5.75 -12.95 18.10
N GLY A 147 5.47 -14.01 17.30
CA GLY A 147 6.04 -15.34 17.46
C GLY A 147 6.84 -15.79 16.25
N VAL A 148 7.57 -16.89 16.41
CA VAL A 148 8.34 -17.53 15.34
C VAL A 148 7.44 -18.31 14.37
N GLY A 149 7.98 -18.68 13.19
CA GLY A 149 7.32 -19.57 12.24
C GLY A 149 6.40 -18.91 11.23
N TRP A 150 6.41 -17.60 11.11
CA TRP A 150 5.68 -16.86 10.08
C TRP A 150 6.51 -16.85 8.78
N ASN A 151 6.51 -17.98 8.10
CA ASN A 151 7.12 -18.16 6.79
C ASN A 151 6.09 -18.02 5.67
N VAL A 152 6.51 -18.21 4.42
CA VAL A 152 5.65 -18.09 3.24
C VAL A 152 4.47 -19.08 3.31
N ASP A 153 4.71 -20.32 3.72
CA ASP A 153 3.67 -21.38 3.77
C ASP A 153 2.57 -21.06 4.78
N ARG A 154 2.92 -20.37 5.88
CA ARG A 154 1.95 -19.97 6.91
C ARG A 154 1.18 -18.71 6.56
N ILE A 155 1.78 -17.85 5.73
CA ILE A 155 1.15 -16.59 5.31
C ILE A 155 0.19 -16.83 4.14
N ALA A 156 0.49 -17.77 3.27
CA ALA A 156 -0.37 -18.15 2.14
C ALA A 156 -1.59 -18.97 2.61
#